data_00636f1e414be4107be07f5bdc011986
#
_entry.id   00636f1e414be4107be07f5bdc011986
#
_cell.length_a   1.000
_cell.length_b   1.000
_cell.length_c   1.000
_cell.angle_alpha   90.00
_cell.angle_beta   90.00
_cell.angle_gamma   90.00
#
_symmetry.space_group_name_H-M   'P 1'
#
loop_
_entity.id
_entity.type
_entity.pdbx_description
1 polymer ?
#
loop_
_entity_poly.entity_id
_entity_poly.type
_entity_poly.pdbx_seq_one_letter_code
_entity_poly.pdbx_strand_id
1 'polypeptide(L)'
;QDIYTFLGLNKEQTTYFQGHAFLKNREIDILTVEGLRSKKLSEVLKRVEFPCIVYASTIKEIEGLKESLLSEEFTKLDTFHSKRQSQDRQIIQQKFFRGDFNILLATSAFGMGINQSNIRTIIHYQLPQTLEDYVQQIGRAGRDLEFSRCIAFVHPDDFPEMERKIGRSFDVENEEENEIHQNIKEIAKAFRWNNEQQKEFMQLQRGRKLKQLEQIEEFATTSMCKEQYLAQFFGEKRTEDCGKCSSCRHLDLFLLEIGTKWNEIESRKNSFEESFKKLFNL
;
A
#
# COMPACT_ATOMS: atom_id res chain seq x y z
N GLN A 1 -3.07 8.33 -21.77
CA GLN A 1 -3.88 8.81 -22.93
C GLN A 1 -4.59 10.11 -22.58
N ASP A 2 -5.10 10.24 -21.38
CA ASP A 2 -5.91 11.39 -20.92
C ASP A 2 -5.12 12.69 -20.82
N ILE A 3 -3.83 12.63 -20.45
CA ILE A 3 -2.96 13.82 -20.34
C ILE A 3 -2.78 14.51 -21.71
N TYR A 4 -2.56 13.74 -22.77
CA TYR A 4 -2.42 14.31 -24.12
C TYR A 4 -3.69 15.05 -24.56
N THR A 5 -4.84 14.40 -24.32
CA THR A 5 -6.15 14.99 -24.65
C THR A 5 -6.45 16.22 -23.80
N PHE A 6 -6.17 16.13 -22.48
CA PHE A 6 -6.41 17.24 -21.55
C PHE A 6 -5.53 18.47 -21.82
N LEU A 7 -4.26 18.22 -22.17
CA LEU A 7 -3.30 19.30 -22.50
C LEU A 7 -3.31 19.71 -23.96
N GLY A 8 -4.17 19.11 -24.80
CA GLY A 8 -4.21 19.39 -26.24
C GLY A 8 -2.92 19.07 -26.99
N LEU A 9 -2.13 18.10 -26.47
CA LEU A 9 -0.84 17.74 -27.05
C LEU A 9 -1.01 16.86 -28.28
N ASN A 10 -0.26 17.18 -29.36
CA ASN A 10 -0.19 16.33 -30.52
C ASN A 10 0.86 15.23 -30.29
N LYS A 11 0.45 13.95 -30.40
CA LYS A 11 1.34 12.79 -30.21
C LYS A 11 2.52 12.76 -31.17
N GLU A 12 2.37 13.27 -32.39
CA GLU A 12 3.44 13.31 -33.39
C GLU A 12 4.51 14.36 -33.07
N GLN A 13 4.14 15.39 -32.32
CA GLN A 13 5.01 16.51 -31.95
C GLN A 13 5.53 16.43 -30.50
N THR A 14 5.16 15.37 -29.79
CA THR A 14 5.50 15.22 -28.36
C THR A 14 6.38 14.00 -28.15
N THR A 15 7.54 14.20 -27.56
CA THR A 15 8.42 13.11 -27.15
C THR A 15 7.97 12.60 -25.76
N TYR A 16 7.66 11.31 -25.69
CA TYR A 16 7.23 10.66 -24.44
C TYR A 16 8.41 9.89 -23.83
N PHE A 17 8.76 10.24 -22.61
CA PHE A 17 9.75 9.53 -21.82
C PHE A 17 9.02 8.77 -20.69
N GLN A 18 9.04 7.46 -20.77
CA GLN A 18 8.49 6.60 -19.73
C GLN A 18 9.64 6.01 -18.91
N GLY A 19 9.71 6.39 -17.63
CA GLY A 19 10.58 5.71 -16.67
C GLY A 19 9.96 4.40 -16.19
N HIS A 20 10.77 3.50 -15.65
CA HIS A 20 10.25 2.30 -14.99
C HIS A 20 9.54 2.69 -13.69
N ALA A 21 8.31 2.22 -13.51
CA ALA A 21 7.52 2.47 -12.30
C ALA A 21 8.10 1.76 -11.06
N PHE A 22 8.92 0.73 -11.29
CA PHE A 22 9.41 -0.16 -10.23
C PHE A 22 10.92 -0.09 -10.07
N LEU A 23 11.35 0.23 -8.84
CA LEU A 23 12.75 0.24 -8.45
C LEU A 23 13.22 -1.19 -8.14
N LYS A 24 14.39 -1.59 -8.67
CA LYS A 24 14.99 -2.92 -8.45
C LYS A 24 15.37 -3.18 -6.99
N ASN A 25 15.55 -2.14 -6.19
CA ASN A 25 15.94 -2.20 -4.78
C ASN A 25 14.77 -2.41 -3.81
N ARG A 26 13.55 -2.69 -4.29
CA ARG A 26 12.36 -2.84 -3.46
C ARG A 26 11.83 -4.28 -3.51
N GLU A 27 11.54 -4.85 -2.34
CA GLU A 27 10.80 -6.09 -2.20
C GLU A 27 9.34 -5.84 -1.87
N ILE A 28 8.42 -6.64 -2.42
CA ILE A 28 6.98 -6.53 -2.18
C ILE A 28 6.48 -7.86 -1.61
N ASP A 29 5.98 -7.80 -0.38
CA ASP A 29 5.45 -8.95 0.34
C ASP A 29 3.99 -8.75 0.71
N ILE A 30 3.16 -9.71 0.33
CA ILE A 30 1.77 -9.79 0.78
C ILE A 30 1.70 -10.92 1.79
N LEU A 31 1.28 -10.60 3.02
CA LEU A 31 1.21 -11.54 4.13
C LEU A 31 -0.25 -11.75 4.54
N THR A 32 -0.75 -12.96 4.40
CA THR A 32 -2.03 -13.33 5.00
C THR A 32 -1.88 -13.41 6.52
N VAL A 33 -2.73 -12.75 7.25
CA VAL A 33 -2.70 -12.70 8.71
C VAL A 33 -3.98 -13.34 9.24
N GLU A 34 -3.81 -14.46 9.92
CA GLU A 34 -4.87 -15.08 10.72
C GLU A 34 -4.75 -14.58 12.17
N GLY A 35 -5.85 -14.09 12.75
CA GLY A 35 -5.88 -13.58 14.11
C GLY A 35 -5.55 -12.09 14.26
N LEU A 36 -4.89 -11.69 15.35
CA LEU A 36 -4.68 -10.27 15.69
C LEU A 36 -3.55 -9.64 14.89
N ARG A 37 -3.90 -8.77 13.95
CA ARG A 37 -2.93 -8.00 13.13
C ARG A 37 -1.96 -7.18 13.98
N SER A 38 -2.39 -6.65 15.13
CA SER A 38 -1.51 -5.85 16.00
C SER A 38 -0.33 -6.68 16.53
N LYS A 39 -0.56 -7.95 16.90
CA LYS A 39 0.52 -8.86 17.27
C LYS A 39 1.48 -9.12 16.11
N LYS A 40 0.91 -9.37 14.91
CA LYS A 40 1.72 -9.57 13.70
C LYS A 40 2.54 -8.33 13.35
N LEU A 41 1.97 -7.14 13.49
CA LEU A 41 2.70 -5.89 13.30
C LEU A 41 3.89 -5.78 14.25
N SER A 42 3.69 -6.03 15.54
CA SER A 42 4.78 -6.01 16.52
C SER A 42 5.89 -6.99 16.18
N GLU A 43 5.55 -8.23 15.79
CA GLU A 43 6.52 -9.23 15.36
C GLU A 43 7.33 -8.78 14.14
N VAL A 44 6.67 -8.18 13.15
CA VAL A 44 7.32 -7.68 11.94
C VAL A 44 8.20 -6.48 12.26
N LEU A 45 7.73 -5.54 13.09
CA LEU A 45 8.51 -4.36 13.49
C LEU A 45 9.81 -4.70 14.24
N LYS A 46 9.87 -5.84 14.94
CA LYS A 46 11.10 -6.32 15.58
C LYS A 46 12.17 -6.84 14.61
N ARG A 47 11.83 -6.99 13.32
CA ARG A 47 12.66 -7.66 12.30
C ARG A 47 12.96 -6.83 11.07
N VAL A 48 12.27 -5.70 10.89
CA VAL A 48 12.44 -4.83 9.72
C VAL A 48 13.46 -3.73 9.97
N GLU A 49 13.96 -3.16 8.89
CA GLU A 49 14.84 -2.00 8.94
C GLU A 49 14.06 -0.70 9.06
N PHE A 50 14.65 0.30 9.71
CA PHE A 50 14.09 1.63 9.92
C PHE A 50 14.82 2.68 9.06
N PRO A 51 14.17 3.82 8.74
CA PRO A 51 12.84 4.27 9.15
C PRO A 51 11.71 3.47 8.51
N CYS A 52 10.61 3.29 9.27
CA CYS A 52 9.43 2.56 8.85
C CYS A 52 8.18 3.44 8.85
N ILE A 53 7.34 3.30 7.82
CA ILE A 53 5.99 3.88 7.78
C ILE A 53 4.97 2.73 7.84
N VAL A 54 4.02 2.84 8.75
CA VAL A 54 2.88 1.91 8.85
C VAL A 54 1.62 2.65 8.42
N TYR A 55 1.03 2.23 7.31
CA TYR A 55 -0.24 2.77 6.83
C TYR A 55 -1.42 1.98 7.39
N ALA A 56 -2.40 2.69 7.96
CA ALA A 56 -3.68 2.12 8.35
C ALA A 56 -4.84 2.96 7.80
N SER A 57 -6.03 2.36 7.73
CA SER A 57 -7.16 2.95 7.01
C SER A 57 -7.82 4.09 7.78
N THR A 58 -7.81 4.04 9.12
CA THR A 58 -8.53 5.00 9.95
C THR A 58 -7.65 5.62 11.04
N ILE A 59 -8.04 6.82 11.47
CA ILE A 59 -7.38 7.51 12.59
C ILE A 59 -7.51 6.70 13.88
N LYS A 60 -8.67 6.08 14.11
CA LYS A 60 -8.92 5.24 15.29
C LYS A 60 -7.95 4.06 15.35
N GLU A 61 -7.71 3.40 14.22
CA GLU A 61 -6.72 2.32 14.13
C GLU A 61 -5.31 2.82 14.46
N ILE A 62 -4.89 3.95 13.88
CA ILE A 62 -3.57 4.52 14.11
C ILE A 62 -3.34 4.83 15.59
N GLU A 63 -4.30 5.48 16.24
CA GLU A 63 -4.16 5.83 17.66
C GLU A 63 -4.18 4.58 18.53
N GLY A 64 -5.04 3.59 18.25
CA GLY A 64 -5.03 2.29 18.93
C GLY A 64 -3.74 1.50 18.73
N LEU A 65 -3.16 1.54 17.52
CA LEU A 65 -1.85 0.93 17.25
C LEU A 65 -0.74 1.64 18.02
N LYS A 66 -0.78 2.97 18.13
CA LYS A 66 0.18 3.74 18.92
C LYS A 66 0.17 3.27 20.38
N GLU A 67 -1.00 3.19 20.99
CA GLU A 67 -1.16 2.74 22.38
C GLU A 67 -0.64 1.30 22.57
N SER A 68 -1.03 0.40 21.66
CA SER A 68 -0.58 -1.00 21.69
C SER A 68 0.94 -1.12 21.58
N LEU A 69 1.55 -0.45 20.61
CA LEU A 69 3.00 -0.54 20.39
C LEU A 69 3.81 0.11 21.52
N LEU A 70 3.33 1.21 22.10
CA LEU A 70 3.97 1.83 23.27
C LEU A 70 3.98 0.88 24.47
N SER A 71 2.92 0.08 24.66
CA SER A 71 2.87 -0.93 25.72
C SER A 71 3.83 -2.12 25.48
N GLU A 72 4.29 -2.29 24.24
CA GLU A 72 5.24 -3.34 23.81
C GLU A 72 6.68 -2.81 23.63
N GLU A 73 7.06 -1.71 24.28
CA GLU A 73 8.41 -1.11 24.30
C GLU A 73 8.84 -0.38 23.02
N PHE A 74 7.96 -0.19 22.03
CA PHE A 74 8.26 0.67 20.89
C PHE A 74 8.08 2.15 21.26
N THR A 75 9.15 2.79 21.75
CA THR A 75 9.08 4.18 22.27
C THR A 75 9.35 5.26 21.23
N LYS A 76 9.99 4.90 20.09
CA LYS A 76 10.36 5.85 19.01
C LYS A 76 9.34 5.85 17.88
N LEU A 77 8.10 6.23 18.18
CA LEU A 77 7.01 6.30 17.20
C LEU A 77 6.14 7.55 17.38
N ASP A 78 5.49 7.98 16.29
CA ASP A 78 4.44 9.00 16.32
C ASP A 78 3.38 8.74 15.24
N THR A 79 2.26 9.51 15.27
CA THR A 79 1.13 9.36 14.36
C THR A 79 0.99 10.56 13.44
N PHE A 80 0.54 10.33 12.19
CA PHE A 80 0.28 11.37 11.19
C PHE A 80 -1.07 11.15 10.51
N HIS A 81 -1.99 12.11 10.64
CA HIS A 81 -3.32 12.04 10.02
C HIS A 81 -3.92 13.44 9.79
N SER A 82 -4.99 13.53 9.02
CA SER A 82 -5.61 14.78 8.59
C SER A 82 -6.19 15.64 9.74
N LYS A 83 -6.63 15.03 10.83
CA LYS A 83 -7.18 15.76 12.00
C LYS A 83 -6.11 16.49 12.81
N ARG A 84 -4.81 16.23 12.63
CA ARG A 84 -3.76 17.03 13.27
C ARG A 84 -3.66 18.40 12.62
N GLN A 85 -3.36 19.42 13.41
CA GLN A 85 -3.14 20.77 12.89
C GLN A 85 -1.98 20.81 11.88
N SER A 86 -2.03 21.72 10.93
CA SER A 86 -1.01 21.81 9.86
C SER A 86 0.40 21.99 10.41
N GLN A 87 0.55 22.80 11.48
CA GLN A 87 1.82 23.03 12.14
C GLN A 87 2.37 21.75 12.81
N ASP A 88 1.51 21.00 13.51
CA ASP A 88 1.90 19.73 14.14
C ASP A 88 2.35 18.70 13.09
N ARG A 89 1.63 18.62 11.95
CA ARG A 89 2.02 17.75 10.84
C ARG A 89 3.41 18.07 10.30
N GLN A 90 3.74 19.37 10.16
CA GLN A 90 5.08 19.80 9.74
C GLN A 90 6.16 19.44 10.77
N ILE A 91 5.88 19.63 12.06
CA ILE A 91 6.80 19.29 13.15
C ILE A 91 7.05 17.78 13.18
N ILE A 92 5.99 16.95 13.10
CA ILE A 92 6.10 15.48 13.09
C ILE A 92 6.92 15.02 11.89
N GLN A 93 6.67 15.58 10.71
CA GLN A 93 7.41 15.27 9.51
C GLN A 93 8.91 15.61 9.66
N GLN A 94 9.24 16.79 10.19
CA GLN A 94 10.63 17.19 10.42
C GLN A 94 11.33 16.30 11.44
N LYS A 95 10.64 15.93 12.53
CA LYS A 95 11.16 15.00 13.54
C LYS A 95 11.46 13.63 12.95
N PHE A 96 10.53 13.09 12.13
CA PHE A 96 10.74 11.82 11.45
C PHE A 96 11.95 11.87 10.50
N PHE A 97 12.10 12.96 9.76
CA PHE A 97 13.22 13.16 8.84
C PHE A 97 14.57 13.29 9.54
N ARG A 98 14.59 13.84 10.75
CA ARG A 98 15.81 13.94 11.58
C ARG A 98 16.13 12.63 12.32
N GLY A 99 15.21 11.67 12.34
CA GLY A 99 15.38 10.42 13.08
C GLY A 99 15.10 10.54 14.58
N ASP A 100 14.36 11.58 15.01
CA ASP A 100 13.95 11.74 16.41
C ASP A 100 13.06 10.54 16.83
N PHE A 101 12.34 9.97 15.87
CA PHE A 101 11.68 8.66 15.95
C PHE A 101 11.77 7.93 14.61
N ASN A 102 11.58 6.61 14.62
CA ASN A 102 11.84 5.75 13.46
C ASN A 102 10.62 4.97 12.94
N ILE A 103 9.48 5.03 13.64
CA ILE A 103 8.21 4.43 13.22
C ILE A 103 7.17 5.55 13.09
N LEU A 104 6.60 5.71 11.89
CA LEU A 104 5.51 6.63 11.64
C LEU A 104 4.23 5.86 11.33
N LEU A 105 3.22 5.99 12.19
CA LEU A 105 1.89 5.44 11.94
C LEU A 105 1.07 6.48 11.18
N ALA A 106 0.58 6.16 9.99
CA ALA A 106 -0.02 7.17 9.12
C ALA A 106 -1.28 6.68 8.40
N THR A 107 -2.23 7.61 8.14
CA THR A 107 -3.24 7.40 7.11
C THR A 107 -2.68 7.77 5.73
N SER A 108 -3.46 7.54 4.66
CA SER A 108 -3.14 8.00 3.30
C SER A 108 -2.86 9.51 3.21
N ALA A 109 -3.24 10.31 4.22
CA ALA A 109 -2.94 11.73 4.31
C ALA A 109 -1.41 12.02 4.39
N PHE A 110 -0.59 11.06 4.84
CA PHE A 110 0.86 11.19 4.81
C PHE A 110 1.36 10.82 3.42
N GLY A 111 1.84 11.81 2.69
CA GLY A 111 2.44 11.46 1.43
C GLY A 111 2.53 12.51 0.36
N MET A 112 1.64 13.48 0.26
CA MET A 112 1.78 14.54 -0.73
C MET A 112 2.92 15.49 -0.34
N GLY A 113 3.91 15.65 -1.24
CA GLY A 113 5.03 16.57 -1.03
C GLY A 113 6.17 16.06 -0.15
N ILE A 114 6.22 14.77 0.19
CA ILE A 114 7.29 14.19 1.01
C ILE A 114 8.43 13.72 0.12
N ASN A 115 9.61 14.29 0.35
CA ASN A 115 10.85 13.92 -0.35
C ASN A 115 11.89 13.33 0.62
N GLN A 116 11.50 12.35 1.43
CA GLN A 116 12.46 11.53 2.18
C GLN A 116 12.89 10.34 1.33
N SER A 117 14.20 10.17 1.16
CA SER A 117 14.76 9.14 0.29
C SER A 117 15.07 7.83 1.01
N ASN A 118 15.34 7.87 2.31
CA ASN A 118 15.91 6.78 3.08
C ASN A 118 14.88 5.90 3.84
N ILE A 119 13.60 5.87 3.45
CA ILE A 119 12.62 4.95 4.05
C ILE A 119 13.01 3.51 3.71
N ARG A 120 13.21 2.69 4.74
CA ARG A 120 13.62 1.27 4.58
C ARG A 120 12.43 0.33 4.50
N THR A 121 11.38 0.62 5.27
CA THR A 121 10.21 -0.28 5.34
C THR A 121 8.91 0.51 5.21
N ILE A 122 7.99 -0.04 4.43
CA ILE A 122 6.57 0.37 4.40
C ILE A 122 5.74 -0.84 4.76
N ILE A 123 4.86 -0.67 5.73
CA ILE A 123 3.90 -1.69 6.13
C ILE A 123 2.50 -1.16 5.91
N HIS A 124 1.69 -1.89 5.14
CA HIS A 124 0.26 -1.67 5.07
C HIS A 124 -0.41 -2.58 6.10
N TYR A 125 -0.92 -2.00 7.16
CA TYR A 125 -1.70 -2.73 8.17
C TYR A 125 -2.98 -3.33 7.58
N GLN A 126 -3.49 -2.66 6.55
CA GLN A 126 -4.50 -3.11 5.59
C GLN A 126 -4.14 -2.57 4.22
N LEU A 127 -4.43 -3.31 3.16
CA LEU A 127 -4.26 -2.79 1.81
C LEU A 127 -5.12 -1.54 1.58
N PRO A 128 -4.64 -0.55 0.82
CA PRO A 128 -5.47 0.57 0.38
C PRO A 128 -6.56 0.08 -0.59
N GLN A 129 -7.52 0.96 -0.88
CA GLN A 129 -8.65 0.60 -1.75
C GLN A 129 -8.31 0.51 -3.24
N THR A 130 -7.15 1.01 -3.65
CA THR A 130 -6.73 1.04 -5.06
C THR A 130 -5.26 0.67 -5.22
N LEU A 131 -4.91 0.10 -6.37
CA LEU A 131 -3.52 -0.20 -6.72
C LEU A 131 -2.69 1.07 -6.93
N GLU A 132 -3.32 2.14 -7.40
CA GLU A 132 -2.68 3.44 -7.56
C GLU A 132 -2.20 3.99 -6.21
N ASP A 133 -3.06 3.94 -5.18
CA ASP A 133 -2.69 4.35 -3.82
C ASP A 133 -1.59 3.46 -3.27
N TYR A 134 -1.69 2.14 -3.47
CA TYR A 134 -0.67 1.19 -3.06
C TYR A 134 0.69 1.53 -3.65
N VAL A 135 0.77 1.67 -4.98
CA VAL A 135 2.03 2.00 -5.67
C VAL A 135 2.56 3.38 -5.28
N GLN A 136 1.68 4.36 -5.10
CA GLN A 136 2.08 5.69 -4.61
C GLN A 136 2.70 5.62 -3.20
N GLN A 137 2.13 4.80 -2.31
CA GLN A 137 2.61 4.64 -0.95
C GLN A 137 3.92 3.85 -0.91
N ILE A 138 4.02 2.71 -1.57
CA ILE A 138 5.28 1.96 -1.64
C ILE A 138 6.37 2.71 -2.41
N GLY A 139 5.99 3.62 -3.29
CA GLY A 139 6.89 4.53 -4.02
C GLY A 139 7.71 5.46 -3.12
N ARG A 140 7.49 5.45 -1.81
CA ARG A 140 8.26 6.23 -0.82
C ARG A 140 9.47 5.50 -0.30
N ALA A 141 9.48 4.16 -0.35
CA ALA A 141 10.59 3.36 0.12
C ALA A 141 11.75 3.33 -0.89
N GLY A 142 12.98 3.40 -0.39
CA GLY A 142 14.20 3.19 -1.18
C GLY A 142 14.42 4.17 -2.32
N ARG A 143 14.05 5.44 -2.18
CA ARG A 143 14.30 6.47 -3.20
C ARG A 143 15.79 6.81 -3.37
N ASP A 144 16.59 6.46 -2.39
CA ASP A 144 18.06 6.55 -2.41
C ASP A 144 18.73 5.36 -3.11
N LEU A 145 17.94 4.47 -3.71
CA LEU A 145 18.34 3.24 -4.37
C LEU A 145 18.89 2.15 -3.44
N GLU A 146 18.89 2.40 -2.12
CA GLU A 146 19.21 1.38 -1.12
C GLU A 146 18.05 0.41 -0.94
N PHE A 147 18.35 -0.78 -0.46
CA PHE A 147 17.36 -1.84 -0.24
C PHE A 147 16.19 -1.35 0.62
N SER A 148 15.00 -1.74 0.25
CA SER A 148 13.77 -1.42 0.98
C SER A 148 12.72 -2.52 0.85
N ARG A 149 11.83 -2.61 1.83
CA ARG A 149 10.79 -3.63 1.89
C ARG A 149 9.40 -3.02 2.04
N CYS A 150 8.46 -3.54 1.27
CA CYS A 150 7.05 -3.16 1.33
C CYS A 150 6.22 -4.38 1.69
N ILE A 151 5.61 -4.37 2.87
CA ILE A 151 4.84 -5.48 3.42
C ILE A 151 3.38 -5.05 3.51
N ALA A 152 2.45 -5.88 3.05
CA ALA A 152 1.02 -5.63 3.25
C ALA A 152 0.38 -6.82 3.96
N PHE A 153 -0.38 -6.53 5.01
CA PHE A 153 -1.20 -7.54 5.70
C PHE A 153 -2.55 -7.66 5.01
N VAL A 154 -2.99 -8.88 4.84
CA VAL A 154 -4.31 -9.23 4.27
C VAL A 154 -4.98 -10.24 5.20
N HIS A 155 -6.21 -9.96 5.57
CA HIS A 155 -7.08 -10.89 6.29
C HIS A 155 -8.22 -11.34 5.36
N PRO A 156 -8.70 -12.58 5.44
CA PRO A 156 -9.78 -13.07 4.58
C PRO A 156 -11.03 -12.19 4.58
N ASP A 157 -11.35 -11.53 5.71
CA ASP A 157 -12.52 -10.67 5.83
C ASP A 157 -12.34 -9.25 5.26
N ASP A 158 -11.13 -8.86 4.85
CA ASP A 158 -10.86 -7.49 4.41
C ASP A 158 -11.69 -7.09 3.19
N PHE A 159 -11.68 -7.92 2.16
CA PHE A 159 -12.35 -7.62 0.90
C PHE A 159 -13.88 -7.64 1.04
N PRO A 160 -14.50 -8.64 1.71
CA PRO A 160 -15.93 -8.62 2.01
C PRO A 160 -16.36 -7.40 2.85
N GLU A 161 -15.52 -6.96 3.79
CA GLU A 161 -15.80 -5.76 4.58
C GLU A 161 -15.68 -4.48 3.75
N MET A 162 -14.67 -4.36 2.89
CA MET A 162 -14.51 -3.24 1.96
C MET A 162 -15.68 -3.16 0.98
N GLU A 163 -16.12 -4.29 0.42
CA GLU A 163 -17.27 -4.36 -0.46
C GLU A 163 -18.55 -3.87 0.24
N ARG A 164 -18.80 -4.34 1.47
CA ARG A 164 -19.94 -3.87 2.28
C ARG A 164 -19.87 -2.36 2.56
N LYS A 165 -18.68 -1.82 2.85
CA LYS A 165 -18.48 -0.38 3.04
C LYS A 165 -18.78 0.41 1.76
N ILE A 166 -18.32 -0.07 0.60
CA ILE A 166 -18.65 0.53 -0.69
C ILE A 166 -20.17 0.49 -0.89
N GLY A 167 -20.81 -0.66 -0.69
CA GLY A 167 -22.27 -0.78 -0.81
C GLY A 167 -23.01 0.29 0.00
N ARG A 168 -22.71 0.41 1.29
CA ARG A 168 -23.32 1.39 2.19
C ARG A 168 -23.03 2.84 1.79
N SER A 169 -21.84 3.12 1.29
CA SER A 169 -21.45 4.50 0.92
C SER A 169 -22.19 5.02 -0.31
N PHE A 170 -22.71 4.13 -1.16
CA PHE A 170 -23.46 4.46 -2.36
C PHE A 170 -24.95 4.07 -2.27
N ASP A 171 -25.41 3.68 -1.09
CA ASP A 171 -26.81 3.36 -0.87
C ASP A 171 -27.64 4.64 -0.74
N VAL A 172 -28.55 4.84 -1.71
CA VAL A 172 -29.42 6.04 -1.81
C VAL A 172 -30.46 6.07 -0.70
N GLU A 173 -30.81 4.91 -0.15
CA GLU A 173 -31.84 4.79 0.91
C GLU A 173 -31.26 5.00 2.32
N ASN A 174 -29.93 5.11 2.41
CA ASN A 174 -29.29 5.34 3.70
C ASN A 174 -29.45 6.81 4.09
N GLU A 175 -30.20 7.06 5.17
CA GLU A 175 -30.48 8.42 5.70
C GLU A 175 -29.21 9.12 6.23
N GLU A 176 -28.14 8.40 6.50
CA GLU A 176 -26.86 8.99 6.88
C GLU A 176 -26.15 9.60 5.67
N GLU A 177 -26.27 10.92 5.53
CA GLU A 177 -25.51 11.68 4.54
C GLU A 177 -24.02 11.53 4.79
N ASN A 178 -23.35 10.79 3.90
CA ASN A 178 -21.90 10.68 3.90
C ASN A 178 -21.27 11.70 2.93
N GLU A 179 -19.96 11.90 3.04
CA GLU A 179 -19.20 12.83 2.21
C GLU A 179 -19.39 12.57 0.70
N ILE A 180 -19.55 11.31 0.28
CA ILE A 180 -19.78 10.92 -1.11
C ILE A 180 -21.13 11.46 -1.59
N HIS A 181 -22.20 11.32 -0.80
CA HIS A 181 -23.52 11.83 -1.14
C HIS A 181 -23.51 13.36 -1.24
N GLN A 182 -22.84 14.06 -0.32
CA GLN A 182 -22.71 15.51 -0.35
C GLN A 182 -21.99 15.97 -1.62
N ASN A 183 -20.85 15.37 -1.94
CA ASN A 183 -20.07 15.68 -3.15
C ASN A 183 -20.90 15.45 -4.43
N ILE A 184 -21.67 14.35 -4.50
CA ILE A 184 -22.52 14.08 -5.66
C ILE A 184 -23.67 15.09 -5.77
N LYS A 185 -24.28 15.50 -4.65
CA LYS A 185 -25.30 16.56 -4.63
C LYS A 185 -24.74 17.89 -5.13
N GLU A 186 -23.52 18.26 -4.72
CA GLU A 186 -22.87 19.49 -5.20
C GLU A 186 -22.59 19.44 -6.71
N ILE A 187 -22.05 18.31 -7.21
CA ILE A 187 -21.84 18.09 -8.64
C ILE A 187 -23.17 18.17 -9.39
N ALA A 188 -24.20 17.47 -8.92
CA ALA A 188 -25.52 17.46 -9.53
C ALA A 188 -26.13 18.86 -9.61
N LYS A 189 -25.96 19.69 -8.57
CA LYS A 189 -26.38 21.08 -8.54
C LYS A 189 -25.62 21.92 -9.58
N ALA A 190 -24.29 21.75 -9.66
CA ALA A 190 -23.45 22.50 -10.61
C ALA A 190 -23.80 22.17 -12.07
N PHE A 191 -24.12 20.93 -12.38
CA PHE A 191 -24.47 20.46 -13.72
C PHE A 191 -25.98 20.42 -13.99
N ARG A 192 -26.81 20.84 -13.04
CA ARG A 192 -28.28 20.82 -13.11
C ARG A 192 -28.86 19.45 -13.44
N TRP A 193 -28.28 18.39 -12.81
CA TRP A 193 -28.76 17.03 -13.00
C TRP A 193 -30.13 16.80 -12.35
N ASN A 194 -30.94 15.97 -12.98
CA ASN A 194 -32.14 15.42 -12.38
C ASN A 194 -31.82 14.21 -11.47
N ASN A 195 -32.81 13.69 -10.77
CA ASN A 195 -32.65 12.57 -9.84
C ASN A 195 -32.18 11.28 -10.54
N GLU A 196 -32.57 11.06 -11.78
CA GLU A 196 -32.18 9.89 -12.56
C GLU A 196 -30.69 9.97 -12.93
N GLN A 197 -30.23 11.09 -13.43
CA GLN A 197 -28.81 11.32 -13.72
C GLN A 197 -27.92 11.20 -12.47
N GLN A 198 -28.41 11.65 -11.31
CA GLN A 198 -27.68 11.46 -10.05
C GLN A 198 -27.55 9.98 -9.70
N LYS A 199 -28.65 9.20 -9.81
CA LYS A 199 -28.64 7.75 -9.55
C LYS A 199 -27.71 7.02 -10.51
N GLU A 200 -27.76 7.33 -11.79
CA GLU A 200 -26.86 6.74 -12.79
C GLU A 200 -25.38 7.03 -12.46
N PHE A 201 -25.07 8.28 -12.09
CA PHE A 201 -23.71 8.64 -11.70
C PHE A 201 -23.24 7.91 -10.43
N MET A 202 -24.10 7.77 -9.43
CA MET A 202 -23.81 6.99 -8.22
C MET A 202 -23.54 5.52 -8.55
N GLN A 203 -24.35 4.91 -9.40
CA GLN A 203 -24.15 3.54 -9.85
C GLN A 203 -22.82 3.37 -10.59
N LEU A 204 -22.49 4.31 -11.46
CA LEU A 204 -21.21 4.32 -12.18
C LEU A 204 -20.03 4.42 -11.22
N GLN A 205 -20.09 5.31 -10.23
CA GLN A 205 -19.03 5.47 -9.24
C GLN A 205 -18.89 4.22 -8.35
N ARG A 206 -20.01 3.64 -7.92
CA ARG A 206 -20.03 2.36 -7.21
C ARG A 206 -19.35 1.26 -8.02
N GLY A 207 -19.73 1.12 -9.30
CA GLY A 207 -19.13 0.12 -10.19
C GLY A 207 -17.62 0.31 -10.34
N ARG A 208 -17.15 1.56 -10.46
CA ARG A 208 -15.71 1.87 -10.48
C ARG A 208 -15.00 1.45 -9.20
N LYS A 209 -15.59 1.73 -8.03
CA LYS A 209 -15.02 1.35 -6.73
C LYS A 209 -14.96 -0.16 -6.53
N LEU A 210 -16.00 -0.88 -6.95
CA LEU A 210 -16.01 -2.36 -6.90
C LEU A 210 -14.94 -2.94 -7.83
N LYS A 211 -14.77 -2.40 -9.04
CA LYS A 211 -13.70 -2.83 -9.94
C LYS A 211 -12.29 -2.57 -9.37
N GLN A 212 -12.08 -1.44 -8.71
CA GLN A 212 -10.82 -1.14 -8.03
C GLN A 212 -10.56 -2.13 -6.88
N LEU A 213 -11.62 -2.50 -6.13
CA LEU A 213 -11.53 -3.51 -5.07
C LEU A 213 -11.17 -4.89 -5.64
N GLU A 214 -11.83 -5.32 -6.72
CA GLU A 214 -11.51 -6.57 -7.42
C GLU A 214 -10.04 -6.62 -7.85
N GLN A 215 -9.50 -5.54 -8.40
CA GLN A 215 -8.12 -5.46 -8.85
C GLN A 215 -7.11 -5.58 -7.69
N ILE A 216 -7.38 -4.95 -6.55
CA ILE A 216 -6.48 -5.05 -5.38
C ILE A 216 -6.59 -6.41 -4.69
N GLU A 217 -7.78 -7.03 -4.69
CA GLU A 217 -7.98 -8.39 -4.22
C GLU A 217 -7.23 -9.39 -5.11
N GLU A 218 -7.35 -9.28 -6.42
CA GLU A 218 -6.60 -10.10 -7.37
C GLU A 218 -5.10 -9.94 -7.18
N PHE A 219 -4.60 -8.71 -7.04
CA PHE A 219 -3.19 -8.45 -6.73
C PHE A 219 -2.75 -9.14 -5.44
N ALA A 220 -3.56 -9.10 -4.40
CA ALA A 220 -3.24 -9.70 -3.12
C ALA A 220 -3.17 -11.23 -3.19
N THR A 221 -4.12 -11.85 -3.89
CA THR A 221 -4.34 -13.30 -3.89
C THR A 221 -3.63 -14.05 -5.02
N THR A 222 -3.28 -13.38 -6.12
CA THR A 222 -2.61 -14.03 -7.27
C THR A 222 -1.28 -14.66 -6.90
N SER A 223 -0.97 -15.80 -7.49
CA SER A 223 0.36 -16.43 -7.46
C SER A 223 1.38 -15.76 -8.40
N MET A 224 0.92 -14.89 -9.29
CA MET A 224 1.79 -14.13 -10.19
C MET A 224 2.79 -13.28 -9.39
N CYS A 225 3.97 -13.05 -9.96
CA CYS A 225 4.95 -12.10 -9.45
C CYS A 225 4.31 -10.72 -9.18
N LYS A 226 4.43 -10.21 -7.96
CA LYS A 226 3.77 -8.96 -7.56
C LYS A 226 4.23 -7.75 -8.39
N GLU A 227 5.51 -7.69 -8.72
CA GLU A 227 6.02 -6.62 -9.60
C GLU A 227 5.53 -6.76 -11.04
N GLN A 228 5.40 -7.99 -11.56
CA GLN A 228 4.87 -8.24 -12.89
C GLN A 228 3.39 -7.85 -12.97
N TYR A 229 2.59 -8.21 -11.97
CA TYR A 229 1.18 -7.82 -11.89
C TYR A 229 1.01 -6.29 -11.92
N LEU A 230 1.76 -5.59 -11.08
CA LEU A 230 1.72 -4.12 -11.03
C LEU A 230 2.20 -3.49 -12.35
N ALA A 231 3.27 -4.02 -12.95
CA ALA A 231 3.75 -3.53 -14.25
C ALA A 231 2.68 -3.65 -15.33
N GLN A 232 2.02 -4.81 -15.43
CA GLN A 232 0.93 -5.03 -16.38
C GLN A 232 -0.26 -4.10 -16.12
N PHE A 233 -0.64 -3.90 -14.86
CA PHE A 233 -1.71 -2.98 -14.47
C PHE A 233 -1.44 -1.55 -14.95
N PHE A 234 -0.19 -1.09 -14.88
CA PHE A 234 0.22 0.24 -15.36
C PHE A 234 0.61 0.26 -16.86
N GLY A 235 0.37 -0.82 -17.59
CA GLY A 235 0.60 -0.90 -19.03
C GLY A 235 2.07 -1.11 -19.44
N GLU A 236 2.93 -1.50 -18.51
CA GLU A 236 4.30 -1.91 -18.80
C GLU A 236 4.36 -3.38 -19.21
N LYS A 237 5.14 -3.69 -20.27
CA LYS A 237 5.40 -5.07 -20.69
C LYS A 237 6.53 -5.65 -19.85
N ARG A 238 6.18 -6.36 -18.80
CA ARG A 238 7.17 -7.15 -18.02
C ARG A 238 6.76 -8.62 -18.06
N THR A 239 7.64 -9.46 -18.55
CA THR A 239 7.42 -10.90 -18.70
C THR A 239 8.23 -11.73 -17.70
N GLU A 240 9.25 -11.14 -17.07
CA GLU A 240 10.15 -11.82 -16.14
C GLU A 240 9.71 -11.60 -14.70
N ASP A 241 9.80 -12.66 -13.92
CA ASP A 241 9.60 -12.62 -12.48
C ASP A 241 10.69 -11.79 -11.78
N CYS A 242 10.34 -11.11 -10.69
CA CYS A 242 11.32 -10.30 -9.96
C CYS A 242 12.28 -11.15 -9.09
N GLY A 243 11.94 -12.40 -8.82
CA GLY A 243 12.71 -13.34 -7.98
C GLY A 243 12.73 -13.00 -6.48
N LYS A 244 12.10 -11.89 -6.05
CA LYS A 244 12.25 -11.35 -4.68
C LYS A 244 10.94 -11.03 -3.96
N CYS A 245 9.79 -10.99 -4.61
CA CYS A 245 8.49 -10.80 -3.94
C CYS A 245 8.01 -12.09 -3.27
N SER A 246 6.99 -11.98 -2.42
CA SER A 246 6.40 -13.13 -1.72
C SER A 246 6.00 -14.27 -2.66
N SER A 247 5.39 -13.96 -3.82
CA SER A 247 5.02 -14.98 -4.81
C SER A 247 6.23 -15.68 -5.44
N CYS A 248 7.28 -14.94 -5.81
CA CYS A 248 8.48 -15.53 -6.44
C CYS A 248 9.30 -16.38 -5.47
N ARG A 249 9.31 -16.00 -4.19
CA ARG A 249 10.07 -16.73 -3.16
C ARG A 249 9.30 -17.92 -2.61
N HIS A 250 8.05 -18.13 -3.03
CA HIS A 250 7.17 -19.15 -2.45
C HIS A 250 7.21 -19.13 -0.93
N LEU A 251 7.22 -17.94 -0.34
CA LEU A 251 7.22 -17.77 1.10
C LEU A 251 5.89 -18.29 1.63
N ASP A 252 5.90 -19.55 2.04
CA ASP A 252 4.89 -20.03 2.96
C ASP A 252 4.95 -19.16 4.20
N LEU A 253 3.87 -18.49 4.48
CA LEU A 253 3.67 -17.58 5.62
C LEU A 253 4.02 -18.20 6.97
N PHE A 254 4.08 -19.52 7.04
CA PHE A 254 4.48 -20.32 8.20
C PHE A 254 5.95 -20.10 8.62
N LEU A 255 6.85 -19.79 7.70
CA LEU A 255 8.27 -19.58 8.04
C LEU A 255 8.53 -18.24 8.76
N LEU A 256 7.58 -17.31 8.78
CA LEU A 256 7.65 -16.11 9.61
C LEU A 256 7.30 -16.36 11.08
N GLU A 257 6.68 -17.49 11.40
CA GLU A 257 6.43 -17.90 12.80
C GLU A 257 7.69 -18.39 13.52
N ILE A 258 8.71 -18.82 12.77
CA ILE A 258 9.94 -19.37 13.34
C ILE A 258 11.04 -18.31 13.27
N GLY A 259 11.08 -17.43 14.25
CA GLY A 259 12.22 -16.68 14.80
C GLY A 259 13.50 -16.40 14.00
N THR A 260 13.56 -16.67 12.71
CA THR A 260 14.76 -16.49 11.89
C THR A 260 14.88 -15.04 11.40
N LYS A 261 16.02 -14.42 11.69
CA LYS A 261 16.40 -13.13 11.09
C LYS A 261 16.38 -13.29 9.57
N TRP A 262 15.87 -12.30 8.85
CA TRP A 262 15.79 -12.30 7.38
C TRP A 262 17.13 -12.64 6.70
N ASN A 263 18.26 -12.22 7.29
CA ASN A 263 19.61 -12.53 6.84
C ASN A 263 19.97 -14.03 6.92
N GLU A 264 19.29 -14.81 7.78
CA GLU A 264 19.51 -16.27 7.87
C GLU A 264 18.76 -17.03 6.77
N ILE A 265 17.70 -16.44 6.19
CA ILE A 265 16.96 -17.03 5.06
C ILE A 265 17.82 -16.92 3.80
N GLU A 266 18.49 -15.79 3.57
CA GLU A 266 19.44 -15.64 2.45
C GLU A 266 20.64 -16.58 2.60
N SER A 267 21.19 -16.72 3.80
CA SER A 267 22.30 -17.66 4.04
C SER A 267 21.89 -19.12 3.80
N ARG A 268 20.66 -19.49 4.14
CA ARG A 268 20.12 -20.84 3.88
C ARG A 268 19.83 -21.07 2.38
N LYS A 269 19.36 -20.03 1.66
CA LYS A 269 19.14 -20.12 0.22
C LYS A 269 20.45 -20.33 -0.52
N ASN A 270 21.49 -19.58 -0.17
CA ASN A 270 22.83 -19.75 -0.74
C ASN A 270 23.41 -21.12 -0.41
N SER A 271 23.23 -21.61 0.82
CA SER A 271 23.63 -22.97 1.24
C SER A 271 22.85 -24.07 0.50
N PHE A 272 21.56 -23.86 0.22
CA PHE A 272 20.74 -24.80 -0.54
C PHE A 272 21.15 -24.81 -2.03
N GLU A 273 21.39 -23.65 -2.65
CA GLU A 273 21.88 -23.56 -4.02
C GLU A 273 23.26 -24.17 -4.19
N GLU A 274 24.19 -23.97 -3.24
CA GLU A 274 25.48 -24.59 -3.23
C GLU A 274 25.40 -26.13 -3.03
N SER A 275 24.50 -26.57 -2.15
CA SER A 275 24.26 -28.00 -1.94
C SER A 275 23.59 -28.65 -3.15
N PHE A 276 22.68 -27.93 -3.81
CA PHE A 276 22.02 -28.39 -5.05
C PHE A 276 23.03 -28.49 -6.20
N LYS A 277 23.88 -27.48 -6.39
CA LYS A 277 24.95 -27.51 -7.40
C LYS A 277 25.93 -28.66 -7.16
N LYS A 278 26.31 -28.92 -5.90
CA LYS A 278 27.16 -30.07 -5.54
C LYS A 278 26.52 -31.43 -5.79
N LEU A 279 25.21 -31.56 -5.60
CA LEU A 279 24.46 -32.82 -5.81
C LEU A 279 24.31 -33.16 -7.29
N PHE A 280 24.25 -32.16 -8.18
CA PHE A 280 24.04 -32.35 -9.61
C PHE A 280 25.25 -32.02 -10.49
N ASN A 281 26.44 -31.77 -9.90
CA ASN A 281 27.68 -31.41 -10.61
C ASN A 281 27.50 -30.28 -11.63
N LEU A 282 26.73 -29.23 -11.29
CA LEU A 282 26.47 -28.04 -12.09
C LEU A 282 27.42 -26.90 -11.73
#